data_e5d32b28f9f477e82c22f974a8f7e86c
#
_entry.id   e5d32b28f9f477e82c22f974a8f7e86c
#
_cell.length_a   1.000
_cell.length_b   1.000
_cell.length_c   1.000
_cell.angle_alpha   90.00
_cell.angle_beta   90.00
_cell.angle_gamma   90.00
#
_symmetry.space_group_name_H-M   'P 1'
#
loop_
_entity.id
_entity.type
_entity.pdbx_description
1 polymer ?
#
loop_
_entity_poly.entity_id
_entity_poly.type
_entity_poly.pdbx_seq_one_letter_code
_entity_poly.pdbx_strand_id
1 'polypeptide(L)'
;MTASSSAVSADPVAIAVRSIHAMAGGDRADFDLLFHPRAASREAGRPPSARVPGPAGFHATAVWLRAGFAGLRYDIHHAIAGGTLVAVNSTMNGRHAAPWAVYTDDGAIDTVFPPTGKTFAMTQSHWFRIEDGQIIEHWANRDDLGMARQLGWIPPTPAYLVKMA
;
A
#
# COMPACT_ATOMS: atom_id res chain seq x y z
N MET A 1 28.32 -38.32 4.38
CA MET A 1 28.22 -37.20 3.42
C MET A 1 26.79 -36.72 3.48
N THR A 2 26.52 -35.72 4.32
CA THR A 2 25.19 -35.09 4.42
C THR A 2 25.19 -33.90 3.48
N ALA A 3 24.43 -34.00 2.40
CA ALA A 3 24.17 -32.88 1.49
C ALA A 3 23.36 -31.82 2.25
N SER A 4 23.99 -30.70 2.59
CA SER A 4 23.32 -29.51 3.07
C SER A 4 22.52 -28.94 1.91
N SER A 5 21.21 -29.16 1.91
CA SER A 5 20.27 -28.44 1.02
C SER A 5 20.25 -26.99 1.48
N SER A 6 21.08 -26.14 0.88
CA SER A 6 20.90 -24.70 1.02
C SER A 6 19.62 -24.33 0.27
N ALA A 7 18.51 -24.23 0.99
CA ALA A 7 17.32 -23.57 0.48
C ALA A 7 17.76 -22.17 0.00
N VAL A 8 17.58 -21.89 -1.29
CA VAL A 8 17.79 -20.56 -1.84
C VAL A 8 16.81 -19.66 -1.09
N SER A 9 17.32 -18.89 -0.14
CA SER A 9 16.52 -17.89 0.57
C SER A 9 15.94 -16.94 -0.49
N ALA A 10 14.62 -16.89 -0.58
CA ALA A 10 13.96 -15.98 -1.52
C ALA A 10 14.42 -14.55 -1.21
N ASP A 11 14.85 -13.82 -2.23
CA ASP A 11 15.35 -12.44 -2.11
C ASP A 11 14.29 -11.55 -1.43
N PRO A 12 14.54 -10.99 -0.25
CA PRO A 12 13.59 -10.19 0.48
C PRO A 12 13.17 -8.93 -0.29
N VAL A 13 14.05 -8.36 -1.10
CA VAL A 13 13.71 -7.22 -1.97
C VAL A 13 12.69 -7.65 -3.03
N ALA A 14 12.89 -8.80 -3.66
CA ALA A 14 11.94 -9.32 -4.65
C ALA A 14 10.56 -9.60 -4.04
N ILE A 15 10.49 -10.12 -2.81
CA ILE A 15 9.24 -10.34 -2.07
C ILE A 15 8.52 -9.01 -1.83
N ALA A 16 9.22 -8.00 -1.31
CA ALA A 16 8.66 -6.68 -1.03
C ALA A 16 8.13 -6.01 -2.31
N VAL A 17 8.90 -6.01 -3.39
CA VAL A 17 8.50 -5.43 -4.68
C VAL A 17 7.28 -6.15 -5.27
N ARG A 18 7.26 -7.49 -5.23
CA ARG A 18 6.10 -8.27 -5.68
C ARG A 18 4.84 -7.94 -4.89
N SER A 19 4.96 -7.73 -3.57
CA SER A 19 3.81 -7.39 -2.72
C SER A 19 3.20 -6.03 -3.10
N ILE A 20 4.01 -5.05 -3.45
CA ILE A 20 3.53 -3.76 -3.95
C ILE A 20 2.80 -3.92 -5.29
N HIS A 21 3.38 -4.66 -6.25
CA HIS A 21 2.70 -4.92 -7.52
C HIS A 21 1.41 -5.72 -7.38
N ALA A 22 1.34 -6.65 -6.42
CA ALA A 22 0.13 -7.40 -6.10
C ALA A 22 -1.04 -6.50 -5.67
N MET A 23 -0.76 -5.33 -5.07
CA MET A 23 -1.82 -4.36 -4.73
C MET A 23 -2.57 -3.85 -5.97
N ALA A 24 -1.91 -3.77 -7.13
CA ALA A 24 -2.53 -3.32 -8.39
C ALA A 24 -3.31 -4.43 -9.12
N GLY A 25 -2.89 -5.68 -9.05
CA GLY A 25 -3.49 -6.72 -9.89
C GLY A 25 -3.40 -8.16 -9.36
N GLY A 26 -2.80 -8.37 -8.18
CA GLY A 26 -2.67 -9.72 -7.59
C GLY A 26 -4.00 -10.32 -7.16
N ASP A 27 -4.12 -11.63 -7.25
CA ASP A 27 -5.24 -12.38 -6.72
C ASP A 27 -4.98 -12.84 -5.27
N ARG A 28 -5.91 -13.56 -4.66
CA ARG A 28 -5.77 -14.03 -3.28
C ARG A 28 -4.55 -14.94 -3.10
N ALA A 29 -4.23 -15.78 -4.08
CA ALA A 29 -3.12 -16.72 -4.00
C ALA A 29 -1.76 -15.99 -3.97
N ASP A 30 -1.63 -14.87 -4.66
CA ASP A 30 -0.43 -14.02 -4.58
C ASP A 30 -0.19 -13.54 -3.15
N PHE A 31 -1.26 -13.10 -2.45
CA PHE A 31 -1.15 -12.65 -1.07
C PHE A 31 -0.84 -13.80 -0.11
N ASP A 32 -1.43 -14.99 -0.31
CA ASP A 32 -1.15 -16.18 0.50
C ASP A 32 0.32 -16.63 0.40
N LEU A 33 0.97 -16.41 -0.75
CA LEU A 33 2.40 -16.68 -0.94
C LEU A 33 3.30 -15.65 -0.28
N LEU A 34 2.92 -14.37 -0.35
CA LEU A 34 3.78 -13.25 0.05
C LEU A 34 3.71 -12.92 1.54
N PHE A 35 2.56 -13.12 2.19
CA PHE A 35 2.31 -12.68 3.55
C PHE A 35 2.15 -13.84 4.51
N HIS A 36 2.83 -13.74 5.65
CA HIS A 36 2.66 -14.68 6.75
C HIS A 36 1.22 -14.61 7.30
N PRO A 37 0.60 -15.71 7.77
CA PRO A 37 -0.76 -15.70 8.33
C PRO A 37 -1.00 -14.70 9.46
N ARG A 38 0.04 -14.29 10.18
CA ARG A 38 0.00 -13.28 11.24
C ARG A 38 0.55 -11.93 10.83
N ALA A 39 0.76 -11.69 9.54
CA ALA A 39 1.30 -10.43 9.06
C ALA A 39 0.41 -9.26 9.48
N ALA A 40 1.04 -8.19 9.98
CA ALA A 40 0.35 -6.99 10.45
C ALA A 40 0.69 -5.77 9.57
N SER A 41 -0.30 -4.90 9.37
CA SER A 41 -0.08 -3.59 8.76
C SER A 41 -0.43 -2.49 9.76
N ARG A 42 0.41 -1.46 9.85
CA ARG A 42 0.23 -0.30 10.74
C ARG A 42 -0.51 0.86 10.07
N GLU A 43 -1.08 0.67 8.89
CA GLU A 43 -1.76 1.75 8.18
C GLU A 43 -3.17 2.00 8.73
N ALA A 44 -3.51 3.29 8.89
CA ALA A 44 -4.83 3.76 9.30
C ALA A 44 -5.80 3.90 8.11
N GLY A 45 -7.05 4.28 8.38
CA GLY A 45 -8.03 4.67 7.36
C GLY A 45 -8.63 3.53 6.53
N ARG A 46 -8.23 2.28 6.78
CA ARG A 46 -8.66 1.10 6.02
C ARG A 46 -10.01 0.55 6.50
N PRO A 47 -10.79 -0.11 5.61
CA PRO A 47 -12.03 -0.77 6.02
C PRO A 47 -11.77 -1.90 7.03
N PRO A 48 -12.76 -2.28 7.85
CA PRO A 48 -12.61 -3.35 8.84
C PRO A 48 -12.08 -4.66 8.25
N SER A 49 -12.52 -5.04 7.05
CA SER A 49 -12.05 -6.25 6.35
C SER A 49 -10.54 -6.23 6.03
N ALA A 50 -9.95 -5.04 5.88
CA ALA A 50 -8.52 -4.87 5.60
C ALA A 50 -7.65 -4.82 6.87
N ARG A 51 -8.24 -4.88 8.06
CA ARG A 51 -7.54 -4.80 9.34
C ARG A 51 -7.24 -6.16 9.95
N VAL A 52 -7.84 -7.21 9.41
CA VAL A 52 -7.53 -8.57 9.86
C VAL A 52 -6.08 -8.92 9.53
N PRO A 53 -5.37 -9.66 10.40
CA PRO A 53 -4.00 -10.05 10.13
C PRO A 53 -3.90 -11.02 8.93
N GLY A 54 -2.71 -11.08 8.37
CA GLY A 54 -2.35 -12.02 7.32
C GLY A 54 -2.85 -11.67 5.91
N PRO A 55 -2.72 -12.60 4.97
CA PRO A 55 -3.01 -12.40 3.55
C PRO A 55 -4.41 -11.84 3.27
N ALA A 56 -5.40 -12.22 4.09
CA ALA A 56 -6.78 -11.77 3.93
C ALA A 56 -6.92 -10.25 4.05
N GLY A 57 -6.27 -9.64 5.06
CA GLY A 57 -6.32 -8.19 5.28
C GLY A 57 -5.59 -7.41 4.19
N PHE A 58 -4.44 -7.92 3.74
CA PHE A 58 -3.70 -7.28 2.65
C PHE A 58 -4.42 -7.38 1.31
N HIS A 59 -5.01 -8.53 1.00
CA HIS A 59 -5.86 -8.69 -0.18
C HIS A 59 -7.10 -7.78 -0.12
N ALA A 60 -7.77 -7.68 1.03
CA ALA A 60 -8.90 -6.77 1.22
C ALA A 60 -8.49 -5.29 1.05
N THR A 61 -7.26 -4.91 1.47
CA THR A 61 -6.71 -3.58 1.18
C THR A 61 -6.56 -3.36 -0.33
N ALA A 62 -6.05 -4.34 -1.07
CA ALA A 62 -5.91 -4.25 -2.53
C ALA A 62 -7.28 -4.11 -3.23
N VAL A 63 -8.27 -4.90 -2.81
CA VAL A 63 -9.65 -4.81 -3.33
C VAL A 63 -10.24 -3.42 -3.07
N TRP A 64 -10.07 -2.90 -1.86
CA TRP A 64 -10.54 -1.56 -1.49
C TRP A 64 -9.87 -0.47 -2.34
N LEU A 65 -8.55 -0.52 -2.57
CA LEU A 65 -7.84 0.42 -3.45
C LEU A 65 -8.38 0.37 -4.88
N ARG A 66 -8.53 -0.84 -5.44
CA ARG A 66 -9.02 -1.04 -6.81
C ARG A 66 -10.47 -0.63 -6.99
N ALA A 67 -11.29 -0.69 -5.95
CA ALA A 67 -12.67 -0.26 -5.99
C ALA A 67 -12.81 1.26 -6.20
N GLY A 68 -11.91 2.08 -5.62
CA GLY A 68 -11.93 3.53 -5.77
C GLY A 68 -11.11 4.05 -6.95
N PHE A 69 -10.00 3.35 -7.28
CA PHE A 69 -9.02 3.83 -8.24
C PHE A 69 -8.84 2.87 -9.41
N ALA A 70 -9.13 3.35 -10.62
CA ALA A 70 -8.90 2.60 -11.85
C ALA A 70 -7.45 2.78 -12.34
N GLY A 71 -6.92 1.75 -13.01
CA GLY A 71 -5.60 1.77 -13.62
C GLY A 71 -4.47 1.92 -12.61
N LEU A 72 -4.61 1.34 -11.41
CA LEU A 72 -3.55 1.33 -10.41
C LEU A 72 -2.30 0.67 -10.97
N ARG A 73 -1.16 1.33 -10.79
CA ARG A 73 0.16 0.79 -11.05
C ARG A 73 1.17 1.42 -10.10
N TYR A 74 2.28 0.72 -9.92
CA TYR A 74 3.39 1.16 -9.06
C TYR A 74 4.68 1.20 -9.85
N ASP A 75 5.31 2.37 -9.91
CA ASP A 75 6.65 2.56 -10.46
C ASP A 75 7.65 2.47 -9.31
N ILE A 76 8.49 1.43 -9.29
CA ILE A 76 9.50 1.22 -8.25
C ILE A 76 10.74 2.02 -8.61
N HIS A 77 11.23 2.86 -7.68
CA HIS A 77 12.41 3.69 -7.88
C HIS A 77 13.64 3.10 -7.19
N HIS A 78 13.48 2.71 -5.92
CA HIS A 78 14.57 2.16 -5.10
C HIS A 78 14.04 1.07 -4.19
N ALA A 79 14.84 0.03 -3.99
CA ALA A 79 14.58 -0.99 -2.99
C ALA A 79 15.90 -1.41 -2.35
N ILE A 80 15.93 -1.44 -1.01
CA ILE A 80 17.11 -1.81 -0.23
C ILE A 80 16.70 -2.75 0.91
N ALA A 81 17.60 -3.63 1.29
CA ALA A 81 17.42 -4.52 2.44
C ALA A 81 18.55 -4.36 3.45
N GLY A 82 18.21 -4.46 4.73
CA GLY A 82 19.14 -4.51 5.85
C GLY A 82 18.68 -5.57 6.85
N GLY A 83 19.27 -6.75 6.82
CA GLY A 83 18.78 -7.89 7.59
C GLY A 83 17.37 -8.30 7.17
N THR A 84 16.42 -8.35 8.12
CA THR A 84 15.01 -8.67 7.84
C THR A 84 14.18 -7.46 7.38
N LEU A 85 14.75 -6.25 7.41
CA LEU A 85 14.06 -5.02 7.05
C LEU A 85 14.30 -4.68 5.58
N VAL A 86 13.22 -4.37 4.85
CA VAL A 86 13.27 -3.92 3.45
C VAL A 86 12.53 -2.59 3.33
N ALA A 87 13.16 -1.64 2.64
CA ALA A 87 12.52 -0.37 2.26
C ALA A 87 12.37 -0.31 0.74
N VAL A 88 11.20 0.11 0.27
CA VAL A 88 10.90 0.30 -1.15
C VAL A 88 10.32 1.68 -1.37
N ASN A 89 11.00 2.50 -2.17
CA ASN A 89 10.48 3.78 -2.63
C ASN A 89 9.80 3.61 -3.98
N SER A 90 8.58 4.13 -4.11
CA SER A 90 7.75 3.97 -5.30
C SER A 90 6.83 5.15 -5.55
N THR A 91 6.24 5.19 -6.73
CA THR A 91 5.09 6.06 -7.04
C THR A 91 3.87 5.20 -7.36
N MET A 92 2.79 5.38 -6.60
CA MET A 92 1.47 4.84 -6.93
C MET A 92 0.76 5.78 -7.90
N ASN A 93 0.30 5.25 -9.01
CA ASN A 93 -0.45 5.98 -10.01
C ASN A 93 -1.85 5.39 -10.16
N GLY A 94 -2.82 6.23 -10.46
CA GLY A 94 -4.19 5.80 -10.69
C GLY A 94 -5.11 6.95 -11.09
N ARG A 95 -6.39 6.63 -11.29
CA ARG A 95 -7.46 7.59 -11.56
C ARG A 95 -8.61 7.35 -10.59
N HIS A 96 -9.07 8.39 -9.90
CA HIS A 96 -10.21 8.31 -8.98
C HIS A 96 -11.51 8.11 -9.77
N ALA A 97 -11.99 6.88 -9.83
CA ALA A 97 -13.06 6.44 -10.73
C ALA A 97 -14.38 6.10 -10.02
N ALA A 98 -14.35 5.84 -8.72
CA ALA A 98 -15.52 5.49 -7.92
C ALA A 98 -15.44 6.13 -6.53
N PRO A 99 -16.53 6.15 -5.73
CA PRO A 99 -16.51 6.68 -4.38
C PRO A 99 -15.42 6.03 -3.53
N TRP A 100 -14.66 6.83 -2.81
CA TRP A 100 -13.58 6.39 -1.94
C TRP A 100 -13.92 6.66 -0.48
N ALA A 101 -14.14 5.60 0.30
CA ALA A 101 -14.44 5.70 1.72
C ALA A 101 -13.17 5.51 2.56
N VAL A 102 -12.97 6.41 3.51
CA VAL A 102 -11.95 6.33 4.57
C VAL A 102 -12.65 6.00 5.89
N TYR A 103 -11.99 5.28 6.76
CA TYR A 103 -12.59 4.72 7.98
C TYR A 103 -11.86 5.20 9.22
N THR A 104 -12.61 5.42 10.28
CA THR A 104 -12.10 5.68 11.65
C THR A 104 -11.51 4.41 12.26
N ASP A 105 -10.80 4.55 13.38
CA ASP A 105 -10.16 3.41 14.06
C ASP A 105 -11.16 2.37 14.61
N ASP A 106 -12.38 2.77 14.95
CA ASP A 106 -13.46 1.87 15.36
C ASP A 106 -14.19 1.20 14.17
N GLY A 107 -13.81 1.56 12.92
CA GLY A 107 -14.33 0.94 11.71
C GLY A 107 -15.56 1.62 11.11
N ALA A 108 -16.03 2.74 11.66
CA ALA A 108 -17.05 3.56 11.03
C ALA A 108 -16.51 4.29 9.80
N ILE A 109 -17.38 4.71 8.89
CA ILE A 109 -16.99 5.57 7.78
C ILE A 109 -16.72 6.97 8.34
N ASP A 110 -15.49 7.47 8.14
CA ASP A 110 -15.11 8.84 8.47
C ASP A 110 -15.52 9.80 7.36
N THR A 111 -15.10 9.52 6.15
CA THR A 111 -15.33 10.39 4.98
C THR A 111 -15.51 9.55 3.72
N VAL A 112 -16.38 10.03 2.81
CA VAL A 112 -16.53 9.48 1.47
C VAL A 112 -16.23 10.57 0.45
N PHE A 113 -15.20 10.36 -0.36
CA PHE A 113 -14.87 11.25 -1.48
C PHE A 113 -15.60 10.78 -2.73
N PRO A 114 -16.47 11.61 -3.34
CA PRO A 114 -17.11 11.30 -4.61
C PRO A 114 -16.07 11.24 -5.74
N PRO A 115 -16.27 10.43 -6.78
CA PRO A 115 -15.32 10.28 -7.87
C PRO A 115 -15.07 11.60 -8.60
N THR A 116 -13.79 11.94 -8.76
CA THR A 116 -13.39 13.18 -9.44
C THR A 116 -13.01 12.97 -10.91
N GLY A 117 -12.75 11.71 -11.30
CA GLY A 117 -12.23 11.36 -12.62
C GLY A 117 -10.77 11.75 -12.84
N LYS A 118 -10.14 12.44 -11.88
CA LYS A 118 -8.76 12.92 -11.98
C LYS A 118 -7.75 11.80 -11.77
N THR A 119 -6.58 11.93 -12.37
CA THR A 119 -5.41 11.08 -12.15
C THR A 119 -4.55 11.64 -11.04
N PHE A 120 -3.73 10.76 -10.45
CA PHE A 120 -2.75 11.11 -9.44
C PHE A 120 -1.47 10.29 -9.62
N ALA A 121 -0.37 10.85 -9.09
CA ALA A 121 0.90 10.18 -8.88
C ALA A 121 1.34 10.50 -7.45
N MET A 122 1.32 9.50 -6.56
CA MET A 122 1.64 9.65 -5.14
C MET A 122 2.95 8.95 -4.82
N THR A 123 3.94 9.70 -4.37
CA THR A 123 5.19 9.13 -3.88
C THR A 123 5.00 8.49 -2.52
N GLN A 124 5.67 7.36 -2.30
CA GLN A 124 5.56 6.62 -1.05
C GLN A 124 6.82 5.79 -0.79
N SER A 125 7.09 5.55 0.48
CA SER A 125 8.12 4.64 0.94
C SER A 125 7.49 3.58 1.82
N HIS A 126 7.53 2.34 1.36
CA HIS A 126 7.04 1.18 2.08
C HIS A 126 8.17 0.52 2.86
N TRP A 127 7.84 0.02 4.02
CA TRP A 127 8.73 -0.69 4.92
C TRP A 127 8.14 -2.05 5.22
N PHE A 128 8.96 -3.09 5.10
CA PHE A 128 8.57 -4.46 5.32
C PHE A 128 9.55 -5.13 6.28
N ARG A 129 9.03 -5.94 7.19
CA ARG A 129 9.80 -6.95 7.88
C ARG A 129 9.51 -8.30 7.24
N ILE A 130 10.57 -9.00 6.82
CA ILE A 130 10.48 -10.27 6.09
C ILE A 130 11.25 -11.31 6.87
N GLU A 131 10.59 -12.39 7.22
CA GLU A 131 11.15 -13.55 7.91
C GLU A 131 10.71 -14.82 7.21
N ASP A 132 11.58 -15.80 7.09
CA ASP A 132 11.33 -17.10 6.46
C ASP A 132 10.66 -17.00 5.06
N GLY A 133 11.03 -15.98 4.29
CA GLY A 133 10.51 -15.76 2.93
C GLY A 133 9.10 -15.16 2.86
N GLN A 134 8.55 -14.65 3.96
CA GLN A 134 7.24 -14.01 4.00
C GLN A 134 7.28 -12.68 4.74
N ILE A 135 6.40 -11.76 4.34
CA ILE A 135 6.20 -10.48 5.03
C ILE A 135 5.43 -10.73 6.31
N ILE A 136 6.00 -10.28 7.45
CA ILE A 136 5.36 -10.35 8.77
C ILE A 136 4.85 -9.00 9.27
N GLU A 137 5.38 -7.90 8.72
CA GLU A 137 4.97 -6.54 9.10
C GLU A 137 5.13 -5.59 7.92
N HIS A 138 4.22 -4.62 7.81
CA HIS A 138 4.25 -3.57 6.80
C HIS A 138 3.78 -2.23 7.37
N TRP A 139 4.44 -1.16 6.95
CA TRP A 139 3.98 0.23 7.11
C TRP A 139 4.49 1.09 5.96
N ALA A 140 3.91 2.28 5.77
CA ALA A 140 4.32 3.20 4.73
C ALA A 140 4.29 4.66 5.18
N ASN A 141 5.15 5.48 4.57
CA ASN A 141 5.05 6.92 4.55
C ASN A 141 4.63 7.34 3.13
N ARG A 142 3.57 8.14 3.02
CA ARG A 142 2.95 8.51 1.75
C ARG A 142 2.72 10.01 1.65
N ASP A 143 2.79 10.55 0.44
CA ASP A 143 2.36 11.92 0.15
C ASP A 143 0.83 12.00 -0.06
N ASP A 144 0.06 11.65 0.98
CA ASP A 144 -1.40 11.70 0.95
C ASP A 144 -1.91 13.13 0.69
N LEU A 145 -1.19 14.15 1.16
CA LEU A 145 -1.55 15.56 0.91
C LEU A 145 -1.38 15.94 -0.57
N GLY A 146 -0.28 15.52 -1.19
CA GLY A 146 -0.05 15.71 -2.62
C GLY A 146 -1.10 15.02 -3.47
N MET A 147 -1.46 13.79 -3.13
CA MET A 147 -2.54 13.05 -3.78
C MET A 147 -3.88 13.77 -3.63
N ALA A 148 -4.24 14.22 -2.42
CA ALA A 148 -5.49 14.93 -2.15
C ALA A 148 -5.62 16.23 -2.95
N ARG A 149 -4.51 16.97 -3.13
CA ARG A 149 -4.46 18.16 -3.98
C ARG A 149 -4.69 17.82 -5.47
N GLN A 150 -4.02 16.80 -5.99
CA GLN A 150 -4.16 16.34 -7.37
C GLN A 150 -5.60 15.92 -7.66
N LEU A 151 -6.25 15.23 -6.73
CA LEU A 151 -7.63 14.76 -6.84
C LEU A 151 -8.66 15.89 -6.58
N GLY A 152 -8.23 17.03 -6.02
CA GLY A 152 -9.13 18.13 -5.68
C GLY A 152 -9.96 17.89 -4.42
N TRP A 153 -9.51 17.01 -3.53
CA TRP A 153 -10.16 16.75 -2.24
C TRP A 153 -9.90 17.86 -1.21
N ILE A 154 -8.77 18.56 -1.36
CA ILE A 154 -8.38 19.66 -0.47
C ILE A 154 -8.25 20.94 -1.29
N PRO A 155 -9.12 21.93 -1.09
CA PRO A 155 -8.91 23.28 -1.62
C PRO A 155 -7.75 23.95 -0.87
N PRO A 156 -7.02 24.89 -1.50
CA PRO A 156 -6.05 25.72 -0.78
C PRO A 156 -6.77 26.48 0.34
N THR A 157 -6.22 26.44 1.55
CA THR A 157 -6.76 27.23 2.65
C THR A 157 -6.55 28.72 2.39
N PRO A 158 -7.39 29.65 2.94
CA PRO A 158 -7.18 31.08 2.83
C PRO A 158 -5.77 31.51 3.27
N ALA A 159 -5.24 30.93 4.33
CA ALA A 159 -3.87 31.20 4.81
C ALA A 159 -2.80 30.78 3.79
N TYR A 160 -3.01 29.70 3.05
CA TYR A 160 -2.10 29.25 1.99
C TYR A 160 -2.17 30.19 0.78
N LEU A 161 -3.35 30.63 0.38
CA LEU A 161 -3.54 31.58 -0.74
C LEU A 161 -2.85 32.91 -0.47
N VAL A 162 -2.92 33.41 0.79
CA VAL A 162 -2.22 34.65 1.21
C VAL A 162 -0.70 34.52 1.09
N LYS A 163 -0.12 33.33 1.35
CA LYS A 163 1.31 33.10 1.19
C LYS A 163 1.78 32.97 -0.24
N MET A 164 0.86 32.72 -1.18
CA MET A 164 1.16 32.51 -2.59
C MET A 164 0.88 33.76 -3.43
N ALA A 165 0.28 34.81 -2.85
CA ALA A 165 0.04 36.11 -3.46
C ALA A 165 1.22 37.06 -3.22
#